data_12873582ce5590777fe267e0bbc73bb9
#
_entry.id   12873582ce5590777fe267e0bbc73bb9
#
_cell.length_a   1.000
_cell.length_b   1.000
_cell.length_c   1.000
_cell.angle_alpha   90.00
_cell.angle_beta   90.00
_cell.angle_gamma   90.00
#
_symmetry.space_group_name_H-M   'P 1'
#
loop_
_entity.id
_entity.type
_entity.pdbx_description
1 polymer ?
#
loop_
_entity_poly.entity_id
_entity_poly.type
_entity_poly.pdbx_seq_one_letter_code
_entity_poly.pdbx_strand_id
1 'polypeptide(L)'
;MKLTFCCKLVTVYLLSALSIPALRAQLQPIGIFDHHQDVGDPALKGSAIYDAKEQTYTVTGAGVNMWTNIDQFHFLWKKIKGDFIIRATIRFIGKGAAEHRKIGVIARDKLTTDSRYADACVHGDILSSLQYRSTDGAQTEQVELSSYHPTDIEFQRSGNTFIFSAATFGETYKSVKKELPLNDEVYAGLFICSHLADVKETAVFSNVRIVIPADSNFRPYRDYIGSHIEVMDVQSGHRKILHSAPNSLQAPNWTPDGKYLIYNSEGLLYNYELATGKISTLNTGNANQNNNDHVLSFDGKQIGISHHVGQRRISTIFTLPVSGSDQPKQITMQDTLHSYLHSWSPDGKKLIFTGQRNGQYDIWSIDIATKKETALTQMATLDDGPEYTPDGKYI
;
A
#
# COMPACT_ATOMS: atom_id res chain seq x y z
N MET A 1 -88.92 -30.78 -35.31
CA MET A 1 -88.37 -30.85 -33.94
C MET A 1 -86.89 -30.56 -34.05
N LYS A 2 -86.46 -29.32 -33.79
CA LYS A 2 -85.06 -28.89 -33.87
C LYS A 2 -84.63 -28.61 -32.46
N LEU A 3 -83.64 -29.37 -31.94
CA LEU A 3 -82.96 -29.09 -30.67
C LEU A 3 -81.80 -28.11 -30.87
N THR A 4 -81.87 -27.01 -30.14
CA THR A 4 -80.83 -26.00 -30.14
C THR A 4 -79.96 -26.24 -28.94
N PHE A 5 -78.67 -26.56 -29.15
CA PHE A 5 -77.68 -26.68 -28.09
C PHE A 5 -77.04 -25.32 -27.81
N CYS A 6 -77.17 -24.85 -26.59
CA CYS A 6 -76.59 -23.62 -26.13
C CYS A 6 -75.23 -23.92 -25.44
N CYS A 7 -74.12 -23.54 -26.10
CA CYS A 7 -72.77 -23.71 -25.57
C CYS A 7 -72.38 -22.48 -24.74
N LYS A 8 -72.28 -22.64 -23.44
CA LYS A 8 -71.74 -21.59 -22.53
C LYS A 8 -70.21 -21.64 -22.52
N LEU A 9 -69.60 -20.60 -23.09
CA LEU A 9 -68.15 -20.39 -22.97
C LEU A 9 -67.82 -19.88 -21.57
N VAL A 10 -67.06 -20.67 -20.81
CA VAL A 10 -66.44 -20.23 -19.51
C VAL A 10 -65.05 -19.70 -19.81
N THR A 11 -64.89 -18.39 -19.74
CA THR A 11 -63.54 -17.73 -19.86
C THR A 11 -62.86 -17.78 -18.51
N VAL A 12 -61.82 -18.60 -18.40
CA VAL A 12 -60.94 -18.63 -17.22
C VAL A 12 -59.82 -17.61 -17.42
N TYR A 13 -59.84 -16.53 -16.62
CA TYR A 13 -58.72 -15.60 -16.51
C TYR A 13 -57.63 -16.22 -15.65
N LEU A 14 -56.51 -16.63 -16.28
CA LEU A 14 -55.26 -16.92 -15.55
C LEU A 14 -54.58 -15.58 -15.22
N LEU A 15 -54.62 -15.16 -13.96
CA LEU A 15 -53.72 -14.13 -13.42
C LEU A 15 -52.33 -14.74 -13.29
N SER A 16 -51.42 -14.47 -14.26
CA SER A 16 -50.01 -14.73 -14.08
C SER A 16 -49.41 -13.65 -13.18
N ALA A 17 -49.11 -14.02 -11.93
CA ALA A 17 -48.33 -13.20 -11.01
C ALA A 17 -46.91 -13.11 -11.59
N LEU A 18 -46.55 -12.02 -12.22
CA LEU A 18 -45.17 -11.66 -12.55
C LEU A 18 -44.45 -11.36 -11.25
N SER A 19 -43.73 -12.35 -10.73
CA SER A 19 -42.73 -12.12 -9.67
C SER A 19 -41.56 -11.33 -10.28
N ILE A 20 -41.53 -10.02 -10.04
CA ILE A 20 -40.38 -9.16 -10.33
C ILE A 20 -39.29 -9.62 -9.38
N PRO A 21 -38.16 -10.18 -9.85
CA PRO A 21 -37.04 -10.45 -8.97
C PRO A 21 -36.58 -9.10 -8.42
N ALA A 22 -36.61 -8.94 -7.09
CA ALA A 22 -36.00 -7.80 -6.44
C ALA A 22 -34.50 -7.82 -6.81
N LEU A 23 -34.12 -6.92 -7.71
CA LEU A 23 -32.72 -6.68 -8.05
C LEU A 23 -32.05 -6.20 -6.77
N ARG A 24 -31.42 -7.12 -6.02
CA ARG A 24 -30.50 -6.73 -4.96
C ARG A 24 -29.42 -5.91 -5.65
N ALA A 25 -29.46 -4.61 -5.46
CA ALA A 25 -28.37 -3.72 -5.86
C ALA A 25 -27.09 -4.30 -5.24
N GLN A 26 -26.25 -4.85 -6.08
CA GLN A 26 -24.94 -5.36 -5.67
C GLN A 26 -24.16 -4.15 -5.20
N LEU A 27 -23.84 -4.08 -3.91
CA LEU A 27 -23.09 -2.99 -3.31
C LEU A 27 -21.76 -2.89 -4.05
N GLN A 28 -21.50 -1.73 -4.66
CA GLN A 28 -20.26 -1.51 -5.41
C GLN A 28 -19.16 -1.16 -4.41
N PRO A 29 -17.98 -1.83 -4.51
CA PRO A 29 -16.82 -1.48 -3.70
C PRO A 29 -16.42 -0.03 -3.90
N ILE A 30 -15.93 0.62 -2.83
CA ILE A 30 -15.41 1.98 -2.85
C ILE A 30 -13.90 1.92 -2.61
N GLY A 31 -13.12 1.99 -3.68
CA GLY A 31 -11.68 1.75 -3.61
C GLY A 31 -11.37 0.35 -3.09
N ILE A 32 -10.68 0.25 -1.96
CA ILE A 32 -10.32 -1.05 -1.34
C ILE A 32 -11.35 -1.54 -0.31
N PHE A 33 -12.42 -0.76 -0.03
CA PHE A 33 -13.46 -1.09 0.94
C PHE A 33 -14.67 -1.74 0.27
N ASP A 34 -15.34 -2.61 1.04
CA ASP A 34 -16.48 -3.37 0.54
C ASP A 34 -17.74 -2.51 0.47
N HIS A 35 -17.92 -1.58 1.44
CA HIS A 35 -19.12 -0.74 1.53
C HIS A 35 -18.93 0.44 2.49
N HIS A 36 -19.91 1.37 2.51
CA HIS A 36 -20.04 2.41 3.52
C HIS A 36 -21.50 2.56 3.98
N GLN A 37 -21.68 2.98 5.22
CA GLN A 37 -23.01 3.25 5.80
C GLN A 37 -22.90 4.12 7.06
N ASP A 38 -24.04 4.63 7.48
CA ASP A 38 -24.17 5.18 8.83
C ASP A 38 -24.32 4.04 9.83
N VAL A 39 -23.66 4.15 10.96
CA VAL A 39 -23.91 3.38 12.17
C VAL A 39 -24.80 4.23 13.08
N GLY A 40 -25.84 3.64 13.63
CA GLY A 40 -26.93 4.38 14.25
C GLY A 40 -27.86 5.00 13.19
N ASP A 41 -28.64 5.97 13.60
CA ASP A 41 -29.52 6.72 12.69
C ASP A 41 -29.28 8.22 12.86
N PRO A 42 -28.12 8.74 12.33
CA PRO A 42 -27.84 10.16 12.39
C PRO A 42 -28.87 10.94 11.57
N ALA A 43 -29.25 12.11 12.06
CA ALA A 43 -30.24 12.97 11.40
C ALA A 43 -29.82 13.36 9.97
N LEU A 44 -28.52 13.47 9.73
CA LEU A 44 -27.94 13.81 8.43
C LEU A 44 -27.13 12.61 7.91
N LYS A 45 -27.59 12.02 6.82
CA LYS A 45 -26.93 10.84 6.22
C LYS A 45 -25.52 11.16 5.72
N GLY A 46 -24.58 10.27 6.02
CA GLY A 46 -23.20 10.36 5.58
C GLY A 46 -23.01 9.89 4.13
N SER A 47 -21.79 10.06 3.64
CA SER A 47 -21.36 9.64 2.30
C SER A 47 -19.88 9.37 2.24
N ALA A 48 -19.45 8.56 1.27
CA ALA A 48 -18.05 8.33 0.96
C ALA A 48 -17.84 8.38 -0.56
N ILE A 49 -16.76 9.02 -1.00
CA ILE A 49 -16.37 9.13 -2.40
C ILE A 49 -14.90 8.71 -2.50
N TYR A 50 -14.57 7.92 -3.53
CA TYR A 50 -13.19 7.55 -3.85
C TYR A 50 -12.76 8.19 -5.17
N ASP A 51 -11.70 8.99 -5.13
CA ASP A 51 -11.01 9.47 -6.30
C ASP A 51 -9.94 8.45 -6.71
N ALA A 52 -10.20 7.72 -7.80
CA ALA A 52 -9.30 6.68 -8.28
C ALA A 52 -7.98 7.24 -8.86
N LYS A 53 -7.97 8.49 -9.35
CA LYS A 53 -6.78 9.13 -9.90
C LYS A 53 -5.83 9.58 -8.79
N GLU A 54 -6.39 10.18 -7.75
CA GLU A 54 -5.61 10.66 -6.59
C GLU A 54 -5.50 9.59 -5.49
N GLN A 55 -6.26 8.49 -5.58
CA GLN A 55 -6.33 7.39 -4.60
C GLN A 55 -6.68 7.91 -3.19
N THR A 56 -7.65 8.82 -3.13
CA THR A 56 -8.11 9.47 -1.91
C THR A 56 -9.58 9.18 -1.63
N TYR A 57 -9.93 9.12 -0.35
CA TYR A 57 -11.31 8.98 0.11
C TYR A 57 -11.75 10.29 0.73
N THR A 58 -12.88 10.83 0.27
CA THR A 58 -13.59 11.91 0.94
C THR A 58 -14.77 11.31 1.67
N VAL A 59 -14.74 11.37 3.01
CA VAL A 59 -15.77 10.81 3.88
C VAL A 59 -16.47 11.94 4.61
N THR A 60 -17.80 11.97 4.52
CA THR A 60 -18.65 12.96 5.17
C THR A 60 -19.64 12.27 6.09
N GLY A 61 -19.80 12.74 7.31
CA GLY A 61 -20.73 12.16 8.26
C GLY A 61 -21.18 13.13 9.33
N ALA A 62 -22.34 12.83 9.91
CA ALA A 62 -22.85 13.41 11.14
C ALA A 62 -22.73 12.39 12.26
N GLY A 63 -23.31 12.68 13.41
CA GLY A 63 -23.43 11.77 14.54
C GLY A 63 -23.13 12.43 15.86
N VAL A 64 -23.92 12.09 16.88
CA VAL A 64 -23.82 12.73 18.20
C VAL A 64 -22.51 12.35 18.89
N ASN A 65 -22.16 11.06 18.88
CA ASN A 65 -20.94 10.59 19.53
C ASN A 65 -20.65 9.10 19.26
N MET A 66 -19.45 8.67 19.69
CA MET A 66 -18.97 7.29 19.78
C MET A 66 -18.36 7.03 21.17
N TRP A 67 -18.73 7.80 22.19
CA TRP A 67 -18.08 7.77 23.50
C TRP A 67 -18.85 6.99 24.56
N THR A 68 -20.16 6.94 24.48
CA THR A 68 -21.01 6.27 25.47
C THR A 68 -21.21 4.78 25.12
N ASN A 69 -22.36 4.25 25.42
CA ASN A 69 -22.72 2.84 25.15
C ASN A 69 -23.35 2.61 23.77
N ILE A 70 -23.61 3.69 23.01
CA ILE A 70 -24.15 3.63 21.64
C ILE A 70 -23.42 4.63 20.74
N ASP A 71 -23.36 4.31 19.45
CA ASP A 71 -22.58 5.03 18.47
C ASP A 71 -23.46 5.64 17.37
N GLN A 72 -23.11 6.84 16.92
CA GLN A 72 -23.60 7.46 15.68
C GLN A 72 -22.45 8.06 14.89
N PHE A 73 -22.16 7.51 13.71
CA PHE A 73 -21.06 7.96 12.84
C PHE A 73 -21.20 7.40 11.42
N HIS A 74 -20.44 7.90 10.47
CA HIS A 74 -20.33 7.31 9.13
C HIS A 74 -19.12 6.42 9.03
N PHE A 75 -19.29 5.22 8.44
CA PHE A 75 -18.31 4.14 8.40
C PHE A 75 -18.11 3.62 6.98
N LEU A 76 -16.87 3.63 6.51
CA LEU A 76 -16.40 3.02 5.28
C LEU A 76 -15.56 1.80 5.65
N TRP A 77 -16.00 0.59 5.29
CA TRP A 77 -15.49 -0.65 5.89
C TRP A 77 -15.21 -1.76 4.88
N LYS A 78 -14.36 -2.67 5.31
CA LYS A 78 -14.08 -3.99 4.74
C LYS A 78 -14.18 -5.04 5.82
N LYS A 79 -14.68 -6.24 5.48
CA LYS A 79 -14.54 -7.40 6.37
C LYS A 79 -13.13 -7.94 6.31
N ILE A 80 -12.50 -8.07 7.48
CA ILE A 80 -11.14 -8.57 7.61
C ILE A 80 -11.12 -9.67 8.67
N LYS A 81 -10.45 -10.77 8.33
CA LYS A 81 -10.27 -11.91 9.22
C LYS A 81 -8.81 -11.96 9.70
N GLY A 82 -8.61 -12.20 11.02
CA GLY A 82 -7.29 -12.32 11.63
C GLY A 82 -6.57 -10.99 11.79
N ASP A 83 -5.25 -11.01 11.68
CA ASP A 83 -4.37 -9.86 11.87
C ASP A 83 -4.37 -8.93 10.66
N PHE A 84 -4.21 -7.64 10.92
CA PHE A 84 -4.13 -6.62 9.87
C PHE A 84 -3.41 -5.37 10.35
N ILE A 85 -2.96 -4.56 9.38
CA ILE A 85 -2.47 -3.20 9.58
C ILE A 85 -3.22 -2.30 8.61
N ILE A 86 -3.89 -1.25 9.11
CA ILE A 86 -4.51 -0.20 8.29
C ILE A 86 -3.75 1.10 8.53
N ARG A 87 -3.25 1.69 7.44
CA ARG A 87 -2.56 2.99 7.42
C ARG A 87 -3.38 4.00 6.67
N ALA A 88 -3.32 5.25 7.11
CA ALA A 88 -3.90 6.38 6.40
C ALA A 88 -3.20 7.68 6.77
N THR A 89 -3.09 8.60 5.79
CA THR A 89 -2.87 10.01 6.04
C THR A 89 -4.24 10.67 6.13
N ILE A 90 -4.48 11.44 7.18
CA ILE A 90 -5.80 11.97 7.54
C ILE A 90 -5.81 13.50 7.58
N ARG A 91 -6.93 14.10 7.19
CA ARG A 91 -7.12 15.53 7.29
C ARG A 91 -8.60 15.89 7.34
N PHE A 92 -9.00 16.64 8.36
CA PHE A 92 -10.31 17.31 8.36
C PHE A 92 -10.37 18.43 7.31
N ILE A 93 -11.55 18.65 6.76
CA ILE A 93 -11.85 19.78 5.88
C ILE A 93 -12.54 20.87 6.70
N GLY A 94 -11.97 22.09 6.66
CA GLY A 94 -12.50 23.24 7.40
C GLY A 94 -12.22 23.22 8.92
N LYS A 95 -12.66 24.28 9.60
CA LYS A 95 -12.44 24.44 11.05
C LYS A 95 -13.25 23.47 11.89
N GLY A 96 -14.40 23.00 11.36
CA GLY A 96 -15.36 22.20 12.09
C GLY A 96 -16.22 22.99 13.10
N ALA A 97 -17.30 22.35 13.52
CA ALA A 97 -18.26 22.94 14.45
C ALA A 97 -18.07 22.45 15.90
N ALA A 98 -17.41 21.30 16.11
CA ALA A 98 -17.13 20.73 17.42
C ALA A 98 -15.64 20.37 17.56
N GLU A 99 -15.07 20.68 18.73
CA GLU A 99 -13.68 20.32 19.07
C GLU A 99 -13.50 18.80 19.10
N HIS A 100 -14.47 18.08 19.62
CA HIS A 100 -14.45 16.62 19.73
C HIS A 100 -14.97 15.85 18.49
N ARG A 101 -15.09 16.50 17.32
CA ARG A 101 -15.29 15.78 16.05
C ARG A 101 -14.17 14.75 15.86
N LYS A 102 -14.47 13.60 15.27
CA LYS A 102 -13.57 12.44 15.25
C LYS A 102 -13.40 11.92 13.84
N ILE A 103 -12.17 11.53 13.52
CA ILE A 103 -11.82 10.73 12.34
C ILE A 103 -10.81 9.67 12.72
N GLY A 104 -10.71 8.63 11.91
CA GLY A 104 -9.69 7.61 12.13
C GLY A 104 -10.01 6.28 11.49
N VAL A 105 -9.46 5.23 12.09
CA VAL A 105 -9.66 3.84 11.71
C VAL A 105 -10.29 3.08 12.86
N ILE A 106 -11.33 2.29 12.60
CA ILE A 106 -12.03 1.49 13.60
C ILE A 106 -12.14 0.04 13.15
N ALA A 107 -12.07 -0.90 14.11
CA ALA A 107 -12.44 -2.30 13.94
C ALA A 107 -13.53 -2.66 14.93
N ARG A 108 -14.61 -3.29 14.46
CA ARG A 108 -15.77 -3.65 15.27
C ARG A 108 -16.40 -4.97 14.85
N ASP A 109 -17.01 -5.67 15.81
CA ASP A 109 -17.60 -6.98 15.56
C ASP A 109 -18.88 -6.93 14.75
N LYS A 110 -19.68 -5.86 14.92
CA LYS A 110 -21.01 -5.70 14.32
C LYS A 110 -21.19 -4.29 13.80
N LEU A 111 -22.19 -4.10 12.94
CA LEU A 111 -22.62 -2.79 12.46
C LEU A 111 -23.73 -2.16 13.32
N THR A 112 -24.09 -2.79 14.45
CA THR A 112 -25.05 -2.26 15.44
C THR A 112 -24.42 -1.13 16.26
N THR A 113 -25.23 -0.27 16.82
CA THR A 113 -24.79 0.93 17.57
C THR A 113 -24.00 0.62 18.83
N ASP A 114 -24.28 -0.53 19.45
CA ASP A 114 -23.75 -0.98 20.73
C ASP A 114 -22.52 -1.90 20.62
N SER A 115 -22.07 -2.20 19.40
CA SER A 115 -20.99 -3.17 19.15
C SER A 115 -19.72 -2.84 19.92
N ARG A 116 -19.09 -3.86 20.46
CA ARG A 116 -17.69 -3.73 20.92
C ARG A 116 -16.77 -3.39 19.77
N TYR A 117 -15.71 -2.61 20.05
CA TYR A 117 -14.79 -2.10 19.05
C TYR A 117 -13.47 -1.65 19.66
N ALA A 118 -12.47 -1.44 18.80
CA ALA A 118 -11.28 -0.64 19.06
C ALA A 118 -11.06 0.31 17.88
N ASP A 119 -10.57 1.52 18.14
CA ASP A 119 -10.25 2.48 17.10
C ASP A 119 -8.94 3.25 17.33
N ALA A 120 -8.42 3.81 16.27
CA ALA A 120 -7.38 4.82 16.23
C ALA A 120 -8.05 6.17 15.95
N CYS A 121 -8.40 6.90 16.99
CA CYS A 121 -9.21 8.11 16.93
C CYS A 121 -8.36 9.37 17.03
N VAL A 122 -8.56 10.30 16.10
CA VAL A 122 -8.02 11.65 16.13
C VAL A 122 -9.17 12.65 16.19
N HIS A 123 -9.13 13.54 17.18
CA HIS A 123 -10.16 14.54 17.40
C HIS A 123 -9.84 15.86 16.67
N GLY A 124 -10.82 16.73 16.58
CA GLY A 124 -10.68 18.07 16.00
C GLY A 124 -9.85 19.03 16.85
N ASP A 125 -9.72 18.75 18.14
CA ASP A 125 -8.76 19.36 19.06
C ASP A 125 -7.40 18.65 19.00
N ILE A 126 -6.67 18.61 20.10
CA ILE A 126 -5.34 17.99 20.16
C ILE A 126 -5.37 16.51 20.58
N LEU A 127 -6.53 15.96 20.97
CA LEU A 127 -6.64 14.63 21.53
C LEU A 127 -6.50 13.56 20.44
N SER A 128 -5.62 12.61 20.69
CA SER A 128 -5.50 11.35 19.92
C SER A 128 -5.55 10.20 20.90
N SER A 129 -6.37 9.18 20.63
CA SER A 129 -6.53 8.05 21.56
C SER A 129 -6.94 6.76 20.86
N LEU A 130 -6.53 5.63 21.42
CA LEU A 130 -7.11 4.34 21.15
C LEU A 130 -8.37 4.24 22.03
N GLN A 131 -9.55 4.37 21.41
CA GLN A 131 -10.81 4.18 22.10
C GLN A 131 -11.30 2.75 21.91
N TYR A 132 -12.02 2.22 22.90
CA TYR A 132 -12.51 0.84 22.84
C TYR A 132 -13.76 0.64 23.70
N ARG A 133 -14.57 -0.33 23.28
CA ARG A 133 -15.69 -0.87 24.02
C ARG A 133 -15.48 -2.37 24.22
N SER A 134 -15.35 -2.81 25.47
CA SER A 134 -14.93 -4.19 25.81
C SER A 134 -16.01 -5.24 25.61
N THR A 135 -17.28 -4.86 25.77
CA THR A 135 -18.45 -5.72 25.50
C THR A 135 -19.56 -4.89 24.85
N ASP A 136 -20.48 -5.55 24.14
CA ASP A 136 -21.61 -4.86 23.53
C ASP A 136 -22.38 -4.04 24.58
N GLY A 137 -22.66 -2.79 24.28
CA GLY A 137 -23.40 -1.87 25.16
C GLY A 137 -22.63 -1.34 26.38
N ALA A 138 -21.37 -1.70 26.56
CA ALA A 138 -20.52 -1.11 27.60
C ALA A 138 -20.19 0.36 27.30
N GLN A 139 -19.73 1.09 28.31
CA GLN A 139 -19.19 2.43 28.12
C GLN A 139 -17.87 2.36 27.35
N THR A 140 -17.61 3.34 26.54
CA THR A 140 -16.34 3.50 25.85
C THR A 140 -15.26 3.97 26.82
N GLU A 141 -14.10 3.42 26.69
CA GLU A 141 -12.86 3.77 27.41
C GLU A 141 -11.78 4.18 26.40
N GLN A 142 -10.67 4.75 26.87
CA GLN A 142 -9.55 5.13 25.99
C GLN A 142 -8.17 4.94 26.64
N VAL A 143 -7.16 4.85 25.76
CA VAL A 143 -5.74 5.02 26.08
C VAL A 143 -5.25 6.21 25.26
N GLU A 144 -4.89 7.30 25.92
CA GLU A 144 -4.44 8.52 25.23
C GLU A 144 -3.05 8.34 24.61
N LEU A 145 -2.89 8.88 23.41
CA LEU A 145 -1.64 8.94 22.69
C LEU A 145 -1.05 10.35 22.78
N SER A 146 0.18 10.48 23.24
CA SER A 146 0.87 11.77 23.33
C SER A 146 1.39 12.26 21.96
N SER A 147 0.50 12.34 20.97
CA SER A 147 0.78 12.90 19.65
C SER A 147 -0.25 13.98 19.35
N TYR A 148 0.24 15.18 19.04
CA TYR A 148 -0.60 16.35 18.79
C TYR A 148 -0.76 16.55 17.28
N HIS A 149 -2.01 16.65 16.80
CA HIS A 149 -2.35 16.87 15.39
C HIS A 149 -1.61 15.93 14.40
N PRO A 150 -1.63 14.61 14.62
CA PRO A 150 -0.98 13.70 13.71
C PRO A 150 -1.64 13.76 12.33
N THR A 151 -0.82 13.62 11.30
CA THR A 151 -1.30 13.50 9.91
C THR A 151 -1.32 12.05 9.45
N ASP A 152 -0.46 11.21 9.99
CA ASP A 152 -0.32 9.81 9.61
C ASP A 152 -0.71 8.91 10.79
N ILE A 153 -1.59 7.97 10.52
CA ILE A 153 -2.08 7.00 11.50
C ILE A 153 -1.90 5.57 10.99
N GLU A 154 -1.60 4.70 11.93
CA GLU A 154 -1.56 3.25 11.73
C GLU A 154 -2.36 2.57 12.82
N PHE A 155 -3.25 1.67 12.43
CA PHE A 155 -4.04 0.84 13.32
C PHE A 155 -3.78 -0.62 13.02
N GLN A 156 -3.19 -1.31 13.99
CA GLN A 156 -2.79 -2.70 13.86
C GLN A 156 -3.59 -3.60 14.81
N ARG A 157 -3.98 -4.77 14.31
CA ARG A 157 -4.40 -5.92 15.11
C ARG A 157 -3.33 -7.01 15.04
N SER A 158 -2.94 -7.53 16.20
CA SER A 158 -2.10 -8.73 16.34
C SER A 158 -2.70 -9.63 17.41
N GLY A 159 -3.40 -10.67 16.99
CA GLY A 159 -4.25 -11.49 17.85
C GLY A 159 -5.34 -10.66 18.55
N ASN A 160 -5.25 -10.56 19.86
CA ASN A 160 -6.15 -9.71 20.67
C ASN A 160 -5.56 -8.33 20.99
N THR A 161 -4.35 -8.03 20.54
CA THR A 161 -3.72 -6.72 20.79
C THR A 161 -4.05 -5.76 19.66
N PHE A 162 -4.63 -4.62 20.00
CA PHE A 162 -4.81 -3.48 19.11
C PHE A 162 -3.76 -2.42 19.44
N ILE A 163 -3.14 -1.85 18.39
CA ILE A 163 -2.09 -0.84 18.49
C ILE A 163 -2.51 0.35 17.63
N PHE A 164 -2.55 1.51 18.25
CA PHE A 164 -2.67 2.79 17.55
C PHE A 164 -1.31 3.49 17.54
N SER A 165 -0.82 3.80 16.36
CA SER A 165 0.41 4.56 16.14
C SER A 165 0.11 5.79 15.31
N ALA A 166 0.70 6.94 15.67
CA ALA A 166 0.50 8.18 14.92
C ALA A 166 1.74 9.06 14.91
N ALA A 167 1.90 9.84 13.83
CA ALA A 167 2.97 10.81 13.64
C ALA A 167 2.50 11.98 12.77
N THR A 168 3.22 13.10 12.80
CA THR A 168 3.25 14.06 11.71
C THR A 168 4.18 13.54 10.62
N PHE A 169 3.89 13.81 9.36
CA PHE A 169 4.74 13.37 8.24
C PHE A 169 6.21 13.74 8.47
N GLY A 170 7.09 12.76 8.39
CA GLY A 170 8.53 12.89 8.61
C GLY A 170 8.98 12.76 10.06
N GLU A 171 8.06 12.60 11.01
CA GLU A 171 8.38 12.38 12.43
C GLU A 171 8.31 10.90 12.82
N THR A 172 8.85 10.59 14.00
CA THR A 172 8.78 9.24 14.57
C THR A 172 7.39 8.96 15.13
N TYR A 173 6.83 7.79 14.79
CA TYR A 173 5.57 7.32 15.35
C TYR A 173 5.63 7.13 16.86
N LYS A 174 4.59 7.58 17.54
CA LYS A 174 4.28 7.24 18.93
C LYS A 174 3.15 6.22 18.92
N SER A 175 3.14 5.32 19.90
CA SER A 175 2.17 4.22 19.91
C SER A 175 1.60 3.98 21.29
N VAL A 176 0.34 3.55 21.32
CA VAL A 176 -0.35 2.99 22.48
C VAL A 176 -1.00 1.67 22.09
N LYS A 177 -1.29 0.81 23.07
CA LYS A 177 -1.88 -0.50 22.80
C LYS A 177 -2.92 -0.88 23.85
N LYS A 178 -3.83 -1.78 23.45
CA LYS A 178 -4.86 -2.37 24.31
C LYS A 178 -5.12 -3.83 23.94
N GLU A 179 -5.20 -4.69 24.93
CA GLU A 179 -5.72 -6.05 24.80
C GLU A 179 -7.24 -6.01 24.77
N LEU A 180 -7.85 -6.53 23.70
CA LEU A 180 -9.29 -6.58 23.51
C LEU A 180 -9.68 -7.78 22.65
N PRO A 181 -10.44 -8.76 23.16
CA PRO A 181 -10.83 -9.93 22.39
C PRO A 181 -12.04 -9.62 21.48
N LEU A 182 -11.81 -9.09 20.29
CA LEU A 182 -12.81 -9.01 19.23
C LEU A 182 -12.92 -10.35 18.49
N ASN A 183 -13.99 -10.54 17.71
CA ASN A 183 -14.16 -11.70 16.85
C ASN A 183 -13.00 -11.81 15.85
N ASP A 184 -12.79 -13.04 15.34
CA ASP A 184 -11.75 -13.27 14.33
C ASP A 184 -12.02 -12.48 13.03
N GLU A 185 -13.28 -12.44 12.57
CA GLU A 185 -13.71 -11.55 11.48
C GLU A 185 -14.36 -10.29 12.05
N VAL A 186 -13.87 -9.13 11.61
CA VAL A 186 -14.35 -7.80 12.01
C VAL A 186 -14.66 -6.93 10.80
N TYR A 187 -15.48 -5.90 11.01
CA TYR A 187 -15.61 -4.77 10.09
C TYR A 187 -14.55 -3.75 10.46
N ALA A 188 -13.60 -3.50 9.56
CA ALA A 188 -12.51 -2.57 9.79
C ALA A 188 -12.39 -1.54 8.67
N GLY A 189 -12.09 -0.28 9.00
CA GLY A 189 -11.96 0.79 8.03
C GLY A 189 -12.06 2.19 8.59
N LEU A 190 -12.37 3.15 7.71
CA LEU A 190 -12.33 4.59 7.99
C LEU A 190 -13.64 5.10 8.56
N PHE A 191 -13.58 6.02 9.51
CA PHE A 191 -14.77 6.60 10.10
C PHE A 191 -14.69 8.12 10.27
N ILE A 192 -15.86 8.76 10.37
CA ILE A 192 -16.04 10.15 10.73
C ILE A 192 -17.28 10.32 11.61
N CYS A 193 -17.16 11.12 12.69
CA CYS A 193 -18.25 11.55 13.56
C CYS A 193 -18.13 13.03 13.80
N SER A 194 -19.19 13.81 13.54
CA SER A 194 -19.18 15.26 13.72
C SER A 194 -19.26 15.71 15.19
N HIS A 195 -19.67 14.82 16.08
CA HIS A 195 -20.00 15.10 17.49
C HIS A 195 -21.23 16.01 17.68
N LEU A 196 -22.00 16.23 16.59
CA LEU A 196 -23.24 17.03 16.59
C LEU A 196 -24.30 16.32 15.73
N ALA A 197 -25.57 16.38 16.15
CA ALA A 197 -26.65 15.71 15.45
C ALA A 197 -27.01 16.37 14.11
N ASP A 198 -26.89 17.68 14.03
CA ASP A 198 -27.38 18.55 12.96
C ASP A 198 -26.26 19.15 12.09
N VAL A 199 -25.02 18.66 12.24
CA VAL A 199 -23.85 19.12 11.50
C VAL A 199 -23.16 17.94 10.83
N LYS A 200 -22.79 18.10 9.55
CA LYS A 200 -21.87 17.18 8.85
C LYS A 200 -20.45 17.73 8.90
N GLU A 201 -19.52 16.85 9.19
CA GLU A 201 -18.08 17.08 9.01
C GLU A 201 -17.58 16.29 7.81
N THR A 202 -16.49 16.76 7.23
CA THR A 202 -15.85 16.08 6.08
C THR A 202 -14.36 15.91 6.36
N ALA A 203 -13.84 14.75 5.98
CA ALA A 203 -12.42 14.44 6.05
C ALA A 203 -11.93 13.82 4.75
N VAL A 204 -10.65 14.01 4.46
CA VAL A 204 -9.92 13.32 3.39
C VAL A 204 -8.94 12.35 4.01
N PHE A 205 -8.96 11.12 3.48
CA PHE A 205 -8.00 10.07 3.77
C PHE A 205 -7.22 9.76 2.51
N SER A 206 -5.90 9.86 2.58
CA SER A 206 -4.97 9.48 1.51
C SER A 206 -3.98 8.43 2.03
N ASN A 207 -3.15 7.87 1.13
CA ASN A 207 -2.19 6.82 1.51
C ASN A 207 -2.83 5.62 2.22
N VAL A 208 -4.11 5.35 1.97
CA VAL A 208 -4.84 4.28 2.64
C VAL A 208 -4.33 2.92 2.17
N ARG A 209 -3.83 2.11 3.09
CA ARG A 209 -3.33 0.76 2.84
C ARG A 209 -3.88 -0.21 3.89
N ILE A 210 -4.30 -1.39 3.42
CA ILE A 210 -4.64 -2.53 4.28
C ILE A 210 -3.61 -3.60 3.99
N VAL A 211 -2.81 -3.96 5.00
CA VAL A 211 -1.79 -5.00 4.91
C VAL A 211 -2.22 -6.17 5.79
N ILE A 212 -2.26 -7.36 5.21
CA ILE A 212 -2.39 -8.60 5.95
C ILE A 212 -0.98 -9.11 6.21
N PRO A 213 -0.53 -9.21 7.46
CA PRO A 213 0.80 -9.70 7.78
C PRO A 213 1.04 -11.12 7.25
N ALA A 214 2.28 -11.43 6.94
CA ALA A 214 2.70 -12.78 6.57
C ALA A 214 2.50 -13.75 7.74
N ASP A 215 2.22 -15.01 7.43
CA ASP A 215 2.14 -16.06 8.44
C ASP A 215 3.52 -16.47 8.98
N SER A 216 3.54 -17.31 10.01
CA SER A 216 4.77 -17.76 10.67
C SER A 216 5.70 -18.61 9.80
N ASN A 217 5.21 -19.13 8.66
CA ASN A 217 5.99 -19.94 7.72
C ASN A 217 6.62 -19.11 6.61
N PHE A 218 6.34 -17.80 6.58
CA PHE A 218 6.87 -16.88 5.57
C PHE A 218 8.41 -16.84 5.60
N ARG A 219 9.00 -17.01 4.41
CA ARG A 219 10.45 -16.99 4.23
C ARG A 219 10.86 -15.71 3.51
N PRO A 220 11.44 -14.73 4.21
CA PRO A 220 11.92 -13.50 3.58
C PRO A 220 12.81 -13.77 2.37
N TYR A 221 12.72 -12.94 1.34
CA TYR A 221 13.43 -13.01 0.06
C TYR A 221 13.05 -14.21 -0.85
N ARG A 222 12.10 -15.05 -0.42
CA ARG A 222 11.59 -16.18 -1.21
C ARG A 222 10.09 -16.12 -1.42
N ASP A 223 9.37 -15.80 -0.35
CA ASP A 223 7.92 -15.69 -0.34
C ASP A 223 7.53 -14.21 -0.38
N TYR A 224 6.39 -13.88 -0.99
CA TYR A 224 5.89 -12.52 -1.10
C TYR A 224 4.41 -12.49 -0.72
N ILE A 225 4.02 -11.50 0.07
CA ILE A 225 2.60 -11.21 0.34
C ILE A 225 1.98 -10.31 -0.73
N GLY A 226 2.77 -9.95 -1.75
CA GLY A 226 2.48 -9.00 -2.79
C GLY A 226 3.43 -7.81 -2.74
N SER A 227 3.49 -7.06 -3.83
CA SER A 227 4.33 -5.87 -3.97
C SER A 227 3.59 -4.75 -4.68
N HIS A 228 3.95 -3.51 -4.37
CA HIS A 228 3.48 -2.31 -5.06
C HIS A 228 4.65 -1.49 -5.56
N ILE A 229 4.54 -0.98 -6.79
CA ILE A 229 5.32 0.17 -7.24
C ILE A 229 4.51 1.41 -6.88
N GLU A 230 5.08 2.28 -6.07
CA GLU A 230 4.49 3.55 -5.65
C GLU A 230 5.35 4.74 -6.09
N VAL A 231 4.69 5.86 -6.38
CA VAL A 231 5.34 7.16 -6.53
C VAL A 231 4.89 8.04 -5.38
N MET A 232 5.85 8.70 -4.72
CA MET A 232 5.60 9.61 -3.61
C MET A 232 6.00 11.03 -3.99
N ASP A 233 5.10 11.98 -3.73
CA ASP A 233 5.46 13.39 -3.68
C ASP A 233 6.22 13.66 -2.38
N VAL A 234 7.47 14.08 -2.49
CA VAL A 234 8.38 14.21 -1.33
C VAL A 234 8.03 15.37 -0.40
N GLN A 235 7.26 16.35 -0.88
CA GLN A 235 6.86 17.49 -0.06
C GLN A 235 5.62 17.19 0.77
N SER A 236 4.64 16.54 0.18
CA SER A 236 3.36 16.23 0.82
C SER A 236 3.30 14.83 1.45
N GLY A 237 4.23 13.95 1.09
CA GLY A 237 4.17 12.53 1.48
C GLY A 237 3.06 11.73 0.79
N HIS A 238 2.33 12.35 -0.17
CA HIS A 238 1.26 11.66 -0.89
C HIS A 238 1.82 10.57 -1.81
N ARG A 239 1.28 9.35 -1.70
CA ARG A 239 1.73 8.16 -2.43
C ARG A 239 0.63 7.62 -3.33
N LYS A 240 1.01 7.28 -4.56
CA LYS A 240 0.12 6.62 -5.52
C LYS A 240 0.69 5.26 -5.91
N ILE A 241 -0.12 4.22 -5.80
CA ILE A 241 0.20 2.90 -6.34
C ILE A 241 0.05 2.98 -7.86
N LEU A 242 1.13 2.71 -8.58
CA LEU A 242 1.13 2.63 -10.03
C LEU A 242 0.85 1.21 -10.53
N HIS A 243 1.43 0.22 -9.83
CA HIS A 243 1.30 -1.19 -10.20
C HIS A 243 1.34 -2.07 -8.95
N SER A 244 0.57 -3.17 -8.99
CA SER A 244 0.53 -4.18 -7.94
C SER A 244 0.68 -5.57 -8.53
N ALA A 245 1.42 -6.44 -7.85
CA ALA A 245 1.59 -7.83 -8.24
C ALA A 245 1.64 -8.74 -7.00
N PRO A 246 1.26 -10.03 -7.13
CA PRO A 246 1.37 -10.99 -6.03
C PRO A 246 2.81 -11.42 -5.75
N ASN A 247 3.72 -11.20 -6.70
CA ASN A 247 5.13 -11.50 -6.64
C ASN A 247 5.98 -10.24 -6.40
N SER A 248 7.30 -10.41 -6.49
CA SER A 248 8.28 -9.34 -6.28
C SER A 248 8.23 -8.27 -7.37
N LEU A 249 8.19 -7.00 -6.97
CA LEU A 249 8.48 -5.83 -7.80
C LEU A 249 9.61 -5.07 -7.10
N GLN A 250 10.78 -4.97 -7.73
CA GLN A 250 11.99 -4.51 -7.05
C GLN A 250 12.70 -3.39 -7.82
N ALA A 251 13.34 -2.49 -7.06
CA ALA A 251 14.28 -1.48 -7.51
C ALA A 251 13.80 -0.64 -8.71
N PRO A 252 12.65 0.04 -8.66
CA PRO A 252 12.20 0.87 -9.77
C PRO A 252 13.14 2.08 -9.98
N ASN A 253 13.66 2.20 -11.18
CA ASN A 253 14.52 3.31 -11.62
C ASN A 253 13.77 4.20 -12.60
N TRP A 254 13.76 5.53 -12.36
CA TRP A 254 13.24 6.50 -13.31
C TRP A 254 14.17 6.63 -14.52
N THR A 255 13.58 6.62 -15.73
CA THR A 255 14.33 7.06 -16.90
C THR A 255 14.54 8.59 -16.84
N PRO A 256 15.69 9.12 -17.32
CA PRO A 256 15.97 10.56 -17.25
C PRO A 256 14.96 11.46 -17.95
N ASP A 257 14.23 10.93 -18.95
CA ASP A 257 13.15 11.64 -19.64
C ASP A 257 11.81 11.63 -18.87
N GLY A 258 11.77 10.96 -17.70
CA GLY A 258 10.60 10.88 -16.82
C GLY A 258 9.43 10.05 -17.38
N LYS A 259 9.63 9.25 -18.45
CA LYS A 259 8.53 8.54 -19.10
C LYS A 259 8.31 7.11 -18.58
N TYR A 260 9.36 6.47 -18.10
CA TYR A 260 9.31 5.06 -17.67
C TYR A 260 9.93 4.88 -16.30
N LEU A 261 9.45 3.81 -15.63
CA LEU A 261 10.17 3.16 -14.55
C LEU A 261 10.68 1.81 -15.07
N ILE A 262 11.97 1.52 -14.85
CA ILE A 262 12.55 0.21 -15.11
C ILE A 262 12.64 -0.51 -13.79
N TYR A 263 12.06 -1.72 -13.68
CA TYR A 263 12.04 -2.50 -12.45
C TYR A 263 12.31 -3.98 -12.70
N ASN A 264 12.76 -4.69 -11.68
CA ASN A 264 12.97 -6.13 -11.69
C ASN A 264 11.74 -6.87 -11.14
N SER A 265 11.42 -7.99 -11.78
CA SER A 265 10.49 -8.99 -11.27
C SER A 265 10.89 -10.38 -11.80
N GLU A 266 11.02 -11.36 -10.90
CA GLU A 266 11.32 -12.77 -11.24
C GLU A 266 12.52 -12.95 -12.18
N GLY A 267 13.54 -12.14 -12.02
CA GLY A 267 14.79 -12.20 -12.80
C GLY A 267 14.75 -11.50 -14.15
N LEU A 268 13.62 -10.90 -14.53
CA LEU A 268 13.47 -10.10 -15.73
C LEU A 268 13.38 -8.61 -15.39
N LEU A 269 13.73 -7.76 -16.36
CA LEU A 269 13.51 -6.33 -16.28
C LEU A 269 12.30 -5.92 -17.10
N TYR A 270 11.56 -4.95 -16.59
CA TYR A 270 10.34 -4.44 -17.20
C TYR A 270 10.39 -2.91 -17.27
N ASN A 271 9.80 -2.38 -18.35
CA ASN A 271 9.48 -0.97 -18.48
C ASN A 271 8.01 -0.77 -18.09
N TYR A 272 7.74 0.13 -17.16
CA TYR A 272 6.42 0.64 -16.85
C TYR A 272 6.28 2.04 -17.43
N GLU A 273 5.40 2.24 -18.41
CA GLU A 273 5.14 3.55 -19.01
C GLU A 273 4.21 4.38 -18.13
N LEU A 274 4.71 5.49 -17.61
CA LEU A 274 4.00 6.31 -16.63
C LEU A 274 2.70 6.94 -17.17
N ALA A 275 2.68 7.29 -18.46
CA ALA A 275 1.51 7.93 -19.08
C ALA A 275 0.33 6.97 -19.27
N THR A 276 0.60 5.70 -19.55
CA THR A 276 -0.43 4.72 -19.95
C THR A 276 -0.60 3.56 -18.99
N GLY A 277 0.37 3.34 -18.09
CA GLY A 277 0.46 2.15 -17.23
C GLY A 277 0.84 0.87 -17.98
N LYS A 278 1.25 0.97 -19.26
CA LYS A 278 1.65 -0.19 -20.08
C LYS A 278 2.97 -0.76 -19.58
N ILE A 279 2.99 -2.09 -19.41
CA ILE A 279 4.18 -2.84 -19.04
C ILE A 279 4.70 -3.58 -20.26
N SER A 280 6.02 -3.55 -20.45
CA SER A 280 6.72 -4.32 -21.48
C SER A 280 8.06 -4.85 -20.94
N THR A 281 8.47 -6.03 -21.37
CA THR A 281 9.78 -6.59 -21.00
C THR A 281 10.90 -5.82 -21.64
N LEU A 282 11.93 -5.48 -20.88
CA LEU A 282 13.20 -4.97 -21.40
C LEU A 282 14.04 -6.17 -21.86
N ASN A 283 14.45 -6.18 -23.13
CA ASN A 283 15.26 -7.27 -23.66
C ASN A 283 16.69 -7.22 -23.08
N THR A 284 17.04 -8.24 -22.30
CA THR A 284 18.38 -8.43 -21.72
C THR A 284 19.09 -9.68 -22.26
N GLY A 285 18.64 -10.19 -23.42
CA GLY A 285 19.19 -11.38 -24.06
C GLY A 285 19.15 -12.60 -23.14
N ASN A 286 20.30 -13.24 -22.96
CA ASN A 286 20.43 -14.41 -22.07
C ASN A 286 20.57 -14.04 -20.59
N ALA A 287 20.66 -12.76 -20.22
CA ALA A 287 20.69 -12.30 -18.82
C ALA A 287 19.27 -12.23 -18.24
N ASN A 288 18.66 -13.38 -17.96
CA ASN A 288 17.27 -13.55 -17.52
C ASN A 288 17.15 -14.03 -16.06
N GLN A 289 18.20 -13.95 -15.29
CA GLN A 289 18.24 -14.24 -13.85
C GLN A 289 18.83 -13.04 -13.10
N ASN A 290 18.31 -11.85 -13.41
CA ASN A 290 18.77 -10.63 -12.76
C ASN A 290 18.28 -10.60 -11.31
N ASN A 291 19.13 -10.06 -10.41
CA ASN A 291 18.70 -9.65 -9.09
C ASN A 291 18.13 -8.22 -9.13
N ASN A 292 17.92 -7.59 -7.98
CA ASN A 292 17.39 -6.23 -7.88
C ASN A 292 18.41 -5.14 -8.30
N ASP A 293 19.70 -5.48 -8.44
CA ASP A 293 20.75 -4.47 -8.69
C ASP A 293 20.84 -4.14 -10.18
N HIS A 294 20.13 -3.13 -10.58
CA HIS A 294 20.22 -2.56 -11.90
C HIS A 294 20.16 -1.03 -11.82
N VAL A 295 20.97 -0.36 -12.61
CA VAL A 295 21.11 1.09 -12.52
C VAL A 295 21.39 1.72 -13.88
N LEU A 296 20.75 2.87 -14.16
CA LEU A 296 20.96 3.65 -15.37
C LEU A 296 22.27 4.44 -15.28
N SER A 297 22.97 4.58 -16.41
CA SER A 297 24.04 5.56 -16.53
C SER A 297 23.49 6.99 -16.38
N PHE A 298 24.31 7.94 -15.94
CA PHE A 298 23.89 9.32 -15.72
C PHE A 298 23.34 10.00 -16.99
N ASP A 299 23.83 9.60 -18.18
CA ASP A 299 23.32 10.08 -19.47
C ASP A 299 22.04 9.33 -19.95
N GLY A 300 21.60 8.31 -19.21
CA GLY A 300 20.41 7.51 -19.49
C GLY A 300 20.51 6.60 -20.72
N LYS A 301 21.68 6.43 -21.32
CA LYS A 301 21.82 5.63 -22.56
C LYS A 301 22.11 4.16 -22.29
N GLN A 302 22.71 3.86 -21.16
CA GLN A 302 23.08 2.51 -20.76
C GLN A 302 22.37 2.11 -19.47
N ILE A 303 22.18 0.81 -19.28
CA ILE A 303 21.79 0.22 -18.02
C ILE A 303 22.83 -0.84 -17.65
N GLY A 304 23.25 -0.83 -16.40
CA GLY A 304 24.01 -1.91 -15.79
C GLY A 304 23.08 -2.85 -15.04
N ILE A 305 23.36 -4.12 -15.05
CA ILE A 305 22.58 -5.18 -14.42
C ILE A 305 23.49 -6.17 -13.70
N SER A 306 23.01 -6.74 -12.61
CA SER A 306 23.61 -7.89 -11.94
C SER A 306 22.83 -9.15 -12.29
N HIS A 307 23.46 -10.05 -13.04
CA HIS A 307 22.86 -11.28 -13.51
C HIS A 307 23.54 -12.50 -12.88
N HIS A 308 22.75 -13.47 -12.42
CA HIS A 308 23.27 -14.73 -11.88
C HIS A 308 23.69 -15.69 -13.00
N VAL A 309 24.98 -16.02 -13.07
CA VAL A 309 25.54 -16.92 -14.07
C VAL A 309 25.87 -18.29 -13.49
N GLY A 310 25.76 -19.33 -14.33
CA GLY A 310 26.14 -20.69 -14.02
C GLY A 310 25.31 -21.37 -12.91
N GLN A 311 25.62 -22.62 -12.61
CA GLN A 311 24.94 -23.41 -11.59
C GLN A 311 25.11 -22.85 -10.17
N ARG A 312 26.25 -22.20 -9.89
CA ARG A 312 26.55 -21.56 -8.60
C ARG A 312 25.82 -20.25 -8.41
N ARG A 313 25.12 -19.75 -9.44
CA ARG A 313 24.39 -18.47 -9.43
C ARG A 313 25.29 -17.29 -9.00
N ILE A 314 26.48 -17.18 -9.57
CA ILE A 314 27.41 -16.09 -9.28
C ILE A 314 26.84 -14.79 -9.86
N SER A 315 26.66 -13.78 -9.01
CA SER A 315 26.24 -12.44 -9.45
C SER A 315 27.36 -11.79 -10.23
N THR A 316 27.09 -11.49 -11.50
CA THR A 316 28.04 -10.96 -12.48
C THR A 316 27.44 -9.71 -13.13
N ILE A 317 28.25 -8.68 -13.31
CA ILE A 317 27.81 -7.40 -13.86
C ILE A 317 27.87 -7.43 -15.38
N PHE A 318 26.77 -6.99 -16.00
CA PHE A 318 26.67 -6.74 -17.44
C PHE A 318 26.20 -5.30 -17.70
N THR A 319 26.47 -4.81 -18.90
CA THR A 319 25.94 -3.53 -19.39
C THR A 319 25.29 -3.72 -20.76
N LEU A 320 24.26 -2.92 -21.05
CA LEU A 320 23.55 -2.91 -22.32
C LEU A 320 22.91 -1.54 -22.56
N PRO A 321 22.52 -1.21 -23.81
CA PRO A 321 21.70 -0.03 -24.07
C PRO A 321 20.38 -0.07 -23.31
N VAL A 322 19.87 1.09 -22.89
CA VAL A 322 18.59 1.20 -22.19
C VAL A 322 17.41 0.71 -23.07
N SER A 323 17.57 0.68 -24.39
CA SER A 323 16.60 0.10 -25.34
C SER A 323 16.59 -1.43 -25.35
N GLY A 324 17.49 -2.08 -24.62
CA GLY A 324 17.67 -3.52 -24.60
C GLY A 324 18.74 -4.02 -25.59
N SER A 325 19.12 -5.29 -25.44
CA SER A 325 20.09 -5.97 -26.32
C SER A 325 19.95 -7.49 -26.20
N ASP A 326 20.10 -8.20 -27.32
CA ASP A 326 20.24 -9.65 -27.33
C ASP A 326 21.58 -10.13 -26.78
N GLN A 327 22.58 -9.26 -26.73
CA GLN A 327 23.94 -9.57 -26.31
C GLN A 327 24.44 -8.53 -25.29
N PRO A 328 24.03 -8.60 -24.03
CA PRO A 328 24.56 -7.74 -22.97
C PRO A 328 26.06 -8.01 -22.79
N LYS A 329 26.82 -6.93 -22.55
CA LYS A 329 28.28 -6.99 -22.43
C LYS A 329 28.67 -7.32 -20.99
N GLN A 330 29.33 -8.44 -20.76
CA GLN A 330 29.88 -8.79 -19.45
C GLN A 330 30.99 -7.80 -19.04
N ILE A 331 30.94 -7.35 -17.79
CA ILE A 331 31.90 -6.40 -17.22
C ILE A 331 32.81 -7.06 -16.22
N THR A 332 32.30 -7.69 -15.17
CA THR A 332 33.14 -8.44 -14.21
C THR A 332 33.42 -9.83 -14.72
N MET A 333 34.66 -10.31 -14.53
CA MET A 333 35.16 -11.56 -15.11
C MET A 333 35.42 -12.65 -14.07
N GLN A 334 34.93 -12.46 -12.84
CA GLN A 334 35.14 -13.42 -11.75
C GLN A 334 34.12 -14.57 -11.85
N ASP A 335 34.59 -15.79 -12.04
CA ASP A 335 33.73 -16.97 -12.23
C ASP A 335 33.19 -17.57 -10.92
N THR A 336 33.75 -17.16 -9.77
CA THR A 336 33.47 -17.77 -8.47
C THR A 336 33.14 -16.74 -7.39
N LEU A 337 33.25 -15.44 -7.68
CA LEU A 337 33.14 -14.36 -6.73
C LEU A 337 32.04 -13.38 -7.15
N HIS A 338 31.14 -13.09 -6.25
CA HIS A 338 30.00 -12.24 -6.50
C HIS A 338 30.39 -10.77 -6.75
N SER A 339 29.65 -10.10 -7.60
CA SER A 339 29.70 -8.67 -7.88
C SER A 339 28.28 -8.13 -8.01
N TYR A 340 27.88 -7.20 -7.14
CA TYR A 340 26.55 -6.60 -7.06
C TYR A 340 26.67 -5.12 -7.44
N LEU A 341 26.08 -4.73 -8.57
CA LEU A 341 26.18 -3.39 -9.13
C LEU A 341 25.34 -2.37 -8.34
N HIS A 342 25.92 -1.19 -8.10
CA HIS A 342 25.22 -0.11 -7.43
C HIS A 342 25.22 1.22 -8.18
N SER A 343 26.32 1.61 -8.83
CA SER A 343 26.34 2.91 -9.52
C SER A 343 27.29 2.95 -10.71
N TRP A 344 27.06 3.91 -11.61
CA TRP A 344 27.98 4.37 -12.63
C TRP A 344 28.73 5.58 -12.12
N SER A 345 29.99 5.78 -12.59
CA SER A 345 30.62 7.09 -12.47
C SER A 345 29.89 8.10 -13.37
N PRO A 346 29.83 9.40 -12.99
CA PRO A 346 29.13 10.41 -13.80
C PRO A 346 29.64 10.54 -15.22
N ASP A 347 30.94 10.24 -15.47
CA ASP A 347 31.55 10.23 -16.81
C ASP A 347 31.30 8.94 -17.60
N GLY A 348 30.57 7.97 -17.01
CA GLY A 348 30.22 6.70 -17.64
C GLY A 348 31.37 5.72 -17.85
N LYS A 349 32.57 5.96 -17.30
CA LYS A 349 33.75 5.13 -17.55
C LYS A 349 33.98 4.03 -16.55
N LYS A 350 33.37 4.15 -15.35
CA LYS A 350 33.52 3.18 -14.26
C LYS A 350 32.17 2.74 -13.73
N LEU A 351 32.16 1.54 -13.17
CA LEU A 351 31.07 1.05 -12.30
C LEU A 351 31.64 0.90 -10.90
N ILE A 352 30.79 1.13 -9.89
CA ILE A 352 31.06 0.74 -8.52
C ILE A 352 30.07 -0.32 -8.07
N PHE A 353 30.56 -1.23 -7.26
CA PHE A 353 29.80 -2.42 -6.89
C PHE A 353 30.29 -2.97 -5.55
N THR A 354 29.42 -3.71 -4.88
CA THR A 354 29.79 -4.57 -3.76
C THR A 354 30.37 -5.86 -4.32
N GLY A 355 31.65 -6.11 -4.04
CA GLY A 355 32.40 -7.22 -4.60
C GLY A 355 32.92 -8.18 -3.53
N GLN A 356 32.62 -9.49 -3.69
CA GLN A 356 33.25 -10.51 -2.88
C GLN A 356 34.67 -10.75 -3.38
N ARG A 357 35.68 -10.29 -2.64
CA ARG A 357 37.08 -10.51 -2.94
C ARG A 357 37.80 -10.88 -1.64
N ASN A 358 38.80 -11.74 -1.71
CA ASN A 358 39.59 -12.15 -0.53
C ASN A 358 38.77 -12.69 0.67
N GLY A 359 37.60 -13.30 0.38
CA GLY A 359 36.71 -13.84 1.41
C GLY A 359 35.78 -12.84 2.08
N GLN A 360 35.78 -11.58 1.63
CA GLN A 360 35.00 -10.47 2.22
C GLN A 360 34.25 -9.69 1.14
N TYR A 361 33.21 -8.96 1.56
CA TYR A 361 32.48 -8.02 0.72
C TYR A 361 32.91 -6.60 1.03
N ASP A 362 33.48 -5.93 0.03
CA ASP A 362 33.95 -4.55 0.07
C ASP A 362 33.43 -3.78 -1.14
N ILE A 363 33.65 -2.46 -1.12
CA ILE A 363 33.34 -1.59 -2.25
C ILE A 363 34.47 -1.62 -3.25
N TRP A 364 34.12 -1.91 -4.49
CA TRP A 364 35.05 -1.98 -5.62
C TRP A 364 34.60 -1.07 -6.76
N SER A 365 35.57 -0.56 -7.49
CA SER A 365 35.35 0.07 -8.80
C SER A 365 35.96 -0.78 -9.90
N ILE A 366 35.33 -0.76 -11.09
CA ILE A 366 35.85 -1.38 -12.30
C ILE A 366 35.85 -0.37 -13.46
N ASP A 367 36.99 -0.22 -14.13
CA ASP A 367 37.07 0.54 -15.40
C ASP A 367 36.46 -0.31 -16.52
N ILE A 368 35.47 0.23 -17.22
CA ILE A 368 34.68 -0.50 -18.22
C ILE A 368 35.51 -0.90 -19.44
N ALA A 369 36.49 -0.08 -19.84
CA ALA A 369 37.32 -0.32 -21.02
C ALA A 369 38.40 -1.35 -20.72
N THR A 370 39.13 -1.17 -19.61
CA THR A 370 40.31 -1.99 -19.27
C THR A 370 39.98 -3.20 -18.42
N LYS A 371 38.78 -3.25 -17.82
CA LYS A 371 38.36 -4.28 -16.85
C LYS A 371 39.20 -4.32 -15.57
N LYS A 372 39.97 -3.27 -15.30
CA LYS A 372 40.77 -3.17 -14.08
C LYS A 372 39.88 -2.87 -12.88
N GLU A 373 39.89 -3.78 -11.89
CA GLU A 373 39.25 -3.60 -10.60
C GLU A 373 40.17 -2.84 -9.63
N THR A 374 39.58 -2.04 -8.76
CA THR A 374 40.28 -1.31 -7.68
C THR A 374 39.41 -1.35 -6.45
N ALA A 375 39.94 -1.83 -5.31
CA ALA A 375 39.27 -1.75 -4.02
C ALA A 375 39.19 -0.29 -3.55
N LEU A 376 38.01 0.13 -3.12
CA LEU A 376 37.77 1.45 -2.54
C LEU A 376 37.70 1.39 -1.02
N THR A 377 37.21 0.27 -0.47
CA THR A 377 37.23 -0.03 0.96
C THR A 377 37.93 -1.37 1.23
N GLN A 378 38.42 -1.56 2.45
CA GLN A 378 39.03 -2.79 2.96
C GLN A 378 38.80 -2.82 4.47
N MET A 379 37.58 -2.86 4.90
CA MET A 379 37.21 -2.83 6.31
C MET A 379 37.02 -4.26 6.85
N ALA A 380 37.05 -4.43 8.17
CA ALA A 380 36.75 -5.73 8.79
C ALA A 380 35.24 -6.07 8.81
N THR A 381 34.42 -5.16 8.36
CA THR A 381 32.96 -5.27 8.25
C THR A 381 32.54 -5.44 6.79
N LEU A 382 31.33 -5.90 6.56
CA LEU A 382 30.70 -5.89 5.24
C LEU A 382 30.41 -4.43 4.85
N ASP A 383 30.85 -4.02 3.66
CA ASP A 383 30.50 -2.74 3.06
C ASP A 383 29.61 -2.99 1.83
N ASP A 384 28.48 -2.27 1.75
CA ASP A 384 27.44 -2.48 0.75
C ASP A 384 26.78 -1.17 0.31
N GLY A 385 26.19 -1.16 -0.89
CA GLY A 385 25.34 -0.10 -1.41
C GLY A 385 26.07 1.20 -1.81
N PRO A 386 27.23 1.18 -2.51
CA PRO A 386 27.94 2.40 -2.87
C PRO A 386 27.23 3.15 -4.01
N GLU A 387 27.15 4.48 -3.88
CA GLU A 387 26.68 5.35 -4.97
C GLU A 387 27.61 6.55 -5.19
N TYR A 388 27.78 6.96 -6.45
CA TYR A 388 28.42 8.23 -6.77
C TYR A 388 27.47 9.40 -6.53
N THR A 389 28.00 10.46 -5.92
CA THR A 389 27.31 11.75 -6.01
C THR A 389 27.26 12.24 -7.46
N PRO A 390 26.22 13.01 -7.87
CA PRO A 390 26.07 13.49 -9.25
C PRO A 390 27.27 14.31 -9.74
N ASP A 391 27.99 14.98 -8.83
CA ASP A 391 29.21 15.75 -9.15
C ASP A 391 30.48 14.86 -9.19
N GLY A 392 30.38 13.57 -8.88
CA GLY A 392 31.45 12.60 -8.91
C GLY A 392 32.55 12.77 -7.85
N LYS A 393 32.32 13.64 -6.85
CA LYS A 393 33.34 13.91 -5.84
C LYS A 393 33.37 12.92 -4.70
N TYR A 394 32.22 12.29 -4.43
CA TYR A 394 32.05 11.35 -3.31
C TYR A 394 31.42 10.05 -3.78
N ILE A 395 31.66 9.03 -3.02
CA ILE A 395 31.00 7.73 -3.04
C ILE A 395 30.46 7.46 -1.65
#